data_ce952fb350f22b0b4f5c9ca0d47c31e5
#
_entry.id   ce952fb350f22b0b4f5c9ca0d47c31e5
#
_cell.length_a   1.000
_cell.length_b   1.000
_cell.length_c   1.000
_cell.angle_alpha   90.00
_cell.angle_beta   90.00
_cell.angle_gamma   90.00
#
_symmetry.space_group_name_H-M   'P 1'
#
loop_
_entity.id
_entity.type
_entity.pdbx_description
1 polymer ?
#
loop_
_entity_poly.entity_id
_entity_poly.type
_entity_poly.pdbx_seq_one_letter_code
_entity_poly.pdbx_strand_id
1 'polypeptide(L)'
;MTGPDSFPCRRLEFIGDSMTCGFGNLSAGPQEPFSPTTEDSTQTYAALTSRHFGADTRYLCRSGRGIISDCEGSRAQPVPRWFFETSLTHPQPWDFSSWQPDVAVINLGTNDRNGGVSQEEFTAGAVAFLRRIRGVYPNARLLWMYGLMDEDFIPAVKEAVETVRAEDPLVDLLLVPSIYPHPEEQGACNHPNLAAHARAARALITKIAKQTGWAARPSFWP
;
A
#
# COMPACT_ATOMS: atom_id res chain seq x y z
N MET A 1 -6.45 -26.14 -32.35
CA MET A 1 -5.37 -25.30 -31.81
C MET A 1 -5.96 -24.49 -30.68
N THR A 2 -5.78 -24.93 -29.45
CA THR A 2 -6.16 -24.16 -28.26
C THR A 2 -5.17 -23.00 -28.16
N GLY A 3 -5.67 -21.75 -28.22
CA GLY A 3 -4.85 -20.54 -28.06
C GLY A 3 -4.14 -20.53 -26.71
N PRO A 4 -3.14 -19.65 -26.52
CA PRO A 4 -2.37 -19.60 -25.28
C PRO A 4 -3.32 -19.42 -24.10
N ASP A 5 -3.13 -20.24 -23.07
CA ASP A 5 -3.93 -20.30 -21.85
C ASP A 5 -4.29 -18.91 -21.36
N SER A 6 -5.53 -18.51 -21.52
CA SER A 6 -6.04 -17.30 -20.91
C SER A 6 -6.21 -17.55 -19.39
N PHE A 7 -5.11 -17.47 -18.65
CA PHE A 7 -5.23 -17.45 -17.21
C PHE A 7 -6.11 -16.26 -16.81
N PRO A 8 -7.05 -16.42 -15.88
CA PRO A 8 -7.85 -15.30 -15.40
C PRO A 8 -6.90 -14.18 -14.98
N CYS A 9 -7.17 -12.96 -15.45
CA CYS A 9 -6.35 -11.78 -15.12
C CYS A 9 -6.46 -11.55 -13.62
N ARG A 10 -5.31 -11.64 -12.91
CA ARG A 10 -5.21 -11.26 -11.51
C ARG A 10 -5.03 -9.76 -11.44
N ARG A 11 -5.77 -9.09 -10.56
CA ARG A 11 -5.74 -7.63 -10.45
C ARG A 11 -5.38 -7.22 -9.04
N LEU A 12 -4.32 -6.42 -8.93
CA LEU A 12 -3.86 -5.85 -7.66
C LEU A 12 -3.96 -4.33 -7.71
N GLU A 13 -4.41 -3.72 -6.63
CA GLU A 13 -4.26 -2.29 -6.42
C GLU A 13 -3.45 -2.01 -5.17
N PHE A 14 -2.53 -1.05 -5.26
CA PHE A 14 -1.74 -0.59 -4.13
C PHE A 14 -2.05 0.88 -3.85
N ILE A 15 -2.54 1.14 -2.64
CA ILE A 15 -2.89 2.47 -2.15
C ILE A 15 -1.89 2.81 -1.04
N GLY A 16 -1.06 3.83 -1.26
CA GLY A 16 0.04 4.07 -0.33
C GLY A 16 0.68 5.45 -0.41
N ASP A 17 1.81 5.53 0.25
CA ASP A 17 2.62 6.73 0.40
C ASP A 17 4.02 6.57 -0.24
N SER A 18 5.05 7.19 0.36
CA SER A 18 6.44 7.13 -0.09
C SER A 18 6.99 5.71 -0.20
N MET A 19 6.57 4.80 0.67
CA MET A 19 7.00 3.40 0.60
C MET A 19 6.49 2.70 -0.66
N THR A 20 5.30 3.06 -1.12
CA THR A 20 4.73 2.51 -2.36
C THR A 20 5.31 3.21 -3.59
N CYS A 21 5.66 4.49 -3.49
CA CYS A 21 6.37 5.23 -4.55
C CYS A 21 7.80 4.72 -4.77
N GLY A 22 8.47 4.21 -3.73
CA GLY A 22 9.88 3.81 -3.78
C GLY A 22 10.84 4.93 -3.41
N PHE A 23 10.39 5.88 -2.58
CA PHE A 23 11.17 7.03 -2.14
C PHE A 23 12.54 6.61 -1.59
N GLY A 24 13.61 7.06 -2.26
CA GLY A 24 14.98 6.87 -1.83
C GLY A 24 15.45 5.41 -1.70
N ASN A 25 14.77 4.45 -2.31
CA ASN A 25 15.05 3.02 -2.15
C ASN A 25 16.35 2.56 -2.84
N LEU A 26 16.87 3.36 -3.77
CA LEU A 26 18.16 3.10 -4.44
C LEU A 26 19.34 3.83 -3.78
N SER A 27 19.11 4.62 -2.72
CA SER A 27 20.20 5.35 -2.08
C SER A 27 21.10 4.42 -1.26
N ALA A 28 22.34 4.85 -1.02
CA ALA A 28 23.34 4.06 -0.30
C ALA A 28 23.08 4.02 1.22
N GLY A 29 22.23 4.91 1.76
CA GLY A 29 21.94 4.89 3.19
C GLY A 29 21.08 6.05 3.70
N PRO A 30 20.71 6.00 5.00
CA PRO A 30 19.71 6.87 5.60
C PRO A 30 20.11 8.35 5.68
N GLN A 31 21.41 8.64 5.59
CA GLN A 31 21.94 10.01 5.67
C GLN A 31 21.90 10.74 4.31
N GLU A 32 21.61 10.02 3.23
CA GLU A 32 21.45 10.64 1.93
C GLU A 32 20.13 11.41 1.87
N PRO A 33 20.14 12.63 1.30
CA PRO A 33 18.90 13.34 1.02
C PRO A 33 18.14 12.64 -0.10
N PHE A 34 16.85 12.88 -0.15
CA PHE A 34 16.04 12.43 -1.28
C PHE A 34 16.54 13.02 -2.61
N SER A 35 16.55 12.16 -3.62
CA SER A 35 16.75 12.56 -5.02
C SER A 35 15.81 11.76 -5.91
N PRO A 36 15.22 12.35 -6.96
CA PRO A 36 14.42 11.60 -7.93
C PRO A 36 15.20 10.45 -8.60
N THR A 37 16.53 10.54 -8.64
CA THR A 37 17.37 9.47 -9.20
C THR A 37 17.52 8.26 -8.29
N THR A 38 17.11 8.38 -7.02
CA THR A 38 17.13 7.29 -6.04
C THR A 38 15.74 6.76 -5.71
N GLU A 39 14.70 7.20 -6.43
CA GLU A 39 13.34 6.71 -6.31
C GLU A 39 13.00 5.75 -7.46
N ASP A 40 12.70 4.48 -7.13
CA ASP A 40 12.33 3.48 -8.13
C ASP A 40 11.10 2.67 -7.69
N SER A 41 9.94 3.05 -8.22
CA SER A 41 8.67 2.36 -7.93
C SER A 41 8.66 0.91 -8.44
N THR A 42 9.49 0.56 -9.42
CA THR A 42 9.54 -0.80 -9.97
C THR A 42 10.24 -1.80 -9.06
N GLN A 43 10.97 -1.33 -8.04
CA GLN A 43 11.68 -2.14 -7.06
C GLN A 43 11.01 -2.17 -5.69
N THR A 44 9.80 -1.63 -5.57
CA THR A 44 9.05 -1.64 -4.32
C THR A 44 8.43 -3.00 -4.01
N TYR A 45 8.03 -3.18 -2.75
CA TYR A 45 7.27 -4.35 -2.31
C TYR A 45 6.03 -4.60 -3.18
N ALA A 46 5.40 -3.52 -3.64
CA ALA A 46 4.22 -3.56 -4.48
C ALA A 46 4.53 -4.14 -5.87
N ALA A 47 5.56 -3.61 -6.54
CA ALA A 47 5.98 -4.07 -7.86
C ALA A 47 6.54 -5.50 -7.83
N LEU A 48 7.31 -5.85 -6.79
CA LEU A 48 7.81 -7.21 -6.57
C LEU A 48 6.66 -8.22 -6.41
N THR A 49 5.63 -7.86 -5.64
CA THR A 49 4.42 -8.68 -5.46
C THR A 49 3.64 -8.83 -6.77
N SER A 50 3.47 -7.76 -7.51
CA SER A 50 2.80 -7.75 -8.81
C SER A 50 3.49 -8.68 -9.81
N ARG A 51 4.81 -8.57 -9.93
CA ARG A 51 5.60 -9.46 -10.81
C ARG A 51 5.49 -10.93 -10.39
N HIS A 52 5.55 -11.22 -9.08
CA HIS A 52 5.42 -12.59 -8.59
C HIS A 52 4.12 -13.25 -9.02
N PHE A 53 3.01 -12.51 -9.02
CA PHE A 53 1.71 -13.06 -9.38
C PHE A 53 1.36 -12.89 -10.86
N GLY A 54 2.17 -12.19 -11.65
CA GLY A 54 1.84 -11.82 -13.03
C GLY A 54 0.53 -11.04 -13.10
N ALA A 55 0.33 -10.09 -12.18
CA ALA A 55 -0.90 -9.37 -12.02
C ALA A 55 -0.96 -8.08 -12.87
N ASP A 56 -2.15 -7.78 -13.41
CA ASP A 56 -2.51 -6.43 -13.85
C ASP A 56 -2.63 -5.55 -12.61
N THR A 57 -1.85 -4.46 -12.55
CA THR A 57 -1.69 -3.72 -11.30
C THR A 57 -1.87 -2.23 -11.49
N ARG A 58 -2.60 -1.63 -10.55
CA ARG A 58 -2.72 -0.18 -10.40
C ARG A 58 -2.05 0.28 -9.11
N TYR A 59 -1.45 1.47 -9.18
CA TYR A 59 -0.78 2.13 -8.06
C TYR A 59 -1.41 3.50 -7.86
N LEU A 60 -1.85 3.76 -6.64
CA LEU A 60 -2.34 5.04 -6.19
C LEU A 60 -1.50 5.43 -4.97
N CYS A 61 -0.43 6.18 -5.19
CA CYS A 61 0.49 6.54 -4.12
C CYS A 61 1.02 7.96 -4.27
N ARG A 62 1.34 8.57 -3.13
CA ARG A 62 2.00 9.87 -3.08
C ARG A 62 2.77 10.01 -1.79
N SER A 63 4.07 10.32 -1.90
CA SER A 63 4.96 10.55 -0.76
C SER A 63 4.43 11.64 0.17
N GLY A 64 4.55 11.41 1.48
CA GLY A 64 4.13 12.35 2.51
C GLY A 64 2.63 12.34 2.83
N ARG A 65 1.79 11.49 2.22
CA ARG A 65 0.33 11.52 2.40
C ARG A 65 -0.18 10.41 3.31
N GLY A 66 -1.14 10.79 4.16
CA GLY A 66 -1.88 9.87 5.02
C GLY A 66 -3.37 9.86 4.74
N ILE A 67 -4.14 9.23 5.60
CA ILE A 67 -5.60 9.15 5.49
C ILE A 67 -6.32 10.36 6.11
N ILE A 68 -5.69 11.06 7.05
CA ILE A 68 -6.22 12.26 7.72
C ILE A 68 -5.34 13.46 7.40
N SER A 69 -4.01 13.32 7.52
CA SER A 69 -3.06 14.40 7.29
C SER A 69 -1.87 13.96 6.45
N ASP A 70 -1.10 14.92 5.99
CA ASP A 70 0.25 14.66 5.51
C ASP A 70 1.27 14.67 6.66
N CYS A 71 2.53 14.38 6.34
CA CYS A 71 3.62 14.28 7.31
C CYS A 71 3.94 15.61 8.05
N GLU A 72 3.44 16.74 7.55
CA GLU A 72 3.58 18.09 8.14
C GLU A 72 2.31 18.52 8.91
N GLY A 73 1.30 17.66 8.99
CA GLY A 73 0.04 17.92 9.69
C GLY A 73 -1.05 18.61 8.85
N SER A 74 -0.82 18.84 7.55
CA SER A 74 -1.85 19.44 6.69
C SER A 74 -2.93 18.42 6.35
N ARG A 75 -4.19 18.83 6.47
CA ARG A 75 -5.39 18.01 6.18
C ARG A 75 -6.03 18.35 4.82
N ALA A 76 -5.34 19.14 4.00
CA ALA A 76 -5.92 19.66 2.76
C ALA A 76 -6.13 18.56 1.70
N GLN A 77 -5.23 17.58 1.61
CA GLN A 77 -5.23 16.57 0.56
C GLN A 77 -4.93 15.16 1.10
N PRO A 78 -5.76 14.61 2.00
CA PRO A 78 -5.62 13.24 2.46
C PRO A 78 -5.99 12.24 1.35
N VAL A 79 -5.41 11.03 1.41
CA VAL A 79 -5.64 9.98 0.40
C VAL A 79 -7.13 9.69 0.16
N PRO A 80 -8.00 9.58 1.18
CA PRO A 80 -9.43 9.33 0.96
C PRO A 80 -10.15 10.41 0.17
N ARG A 81 -9.59 11.62 0.05
CA ARG A 81 -10.17 12.67 -0.76
C ARG A 81 -9.96 12.43 -2.24
N TRP A 82 -8.74 12.08 -2.65
CA TRP A 82 -8.38 11.96 -4.07
C TRP A 82 -8.40 10.51 -4.59
N PHE A 83 -8.57 9.51 -3.73
CA PHE A 83 -8.78 8.12 -4.15
C PHE A 83 -9.97 7.97 -5.11
N PHE A 84 -11.01 8.77 -4.94
CA PHE A 84 -12.23 8.73 -5.74
C PHE A 84 -12.21 9.65 -6.97
N GLU A 85 -11.06 10.26 -7.25
CA GLU A 85 -10.92 11.29 -8.29
C GLU A 85 -9.90 10.86 -9.36
N THR A 86 -10.07 11.39 -10.58
CA THR A 86 -9.15 11.10 -11.70
C THR A 86 -7.84 11.85 -11.59
N SER A 87 -7.79 12.98 -10.89
CA SER A 87 -6.64 13.88 -10.82
C SER A 87 -6.72 14.78 -9.59
N LEU A 88 -5.55 15.16 -9.06
CA LEU A 88 -5.45 16.13 -7.96
C LEU A 88 -5.70 17.58 -8.40
N THR A 89 -5.43 17.90 -9.66
CA THR A 89 -5.51 19.27 -10.20
C THR A 89 -6.84 19.57 -10.90
N HIS A 90 -7.44 18.57 -11.50
CA HIS A 90 -8.71 18.64 -12.20
C HIS A 90 -9.58 17.46 -11.80
N PRO A 91 -10.09 17.44 -10.55
CA PRO A 91 -10.78 16.28 -10.01
C PRO A 91 -12.10 16.04 -10.76
N GLN A 92 -12.28 14.81 -11.20
CA GLN A 92 -13.52 14.26 -11.70
C GLN A 92 -13.75 12.92 -11.00
N PRO A 93 -14.98 12.48 -10.79
CA PRO A 93 -15.26 11.16 -10.23
C PRO A 93 -14.58 10.07 -11.04
N TRP A 94 -13.88 9.16 -10.36
CA TRP A 94 -13.29 7.99 -10.99
C TRP A 94 -14.35 6.92 -11.27
N ASP A 95 -14.35 6.33 -12.48
CA ASP A 95 -15.22 5.20 -12.80
C ASP A 95 -14.60 3.88 -12.33
N PHE A 96 -14.96 3.46 -11.12
CA PHE A 96 -14.52 2.20 -10.54
C PHE A 96 -15.09 0.97 -11.26
N SER A 97 -16.14 1.09 -12.07
CA SER A 97 -16.70 -0.04 -12.81
C SER A 97 -15.79 -0.49 -13.96
N SER A 98 -14.93 0.39 -14.45
CA SER A 98 -14.02 0.11 -15.56
C SER A 98 -12.92 -0.89 -15.21
N TRP A 99 -12.58 -1.03 -13.93
CA TRP A 99 -11.56 -1.96 -13.45
C TRP A 99 -11.75 -2.23 -11.95
N GLN A 100 -11.75 -3.48 -11.56
CA GLN A 100 -11.95 -3.93 -10.18
C GLN A 100 -10.78 -4.81 -9.76
N PRO A 101 -10.11 -4.54 -8.62
CA PRO A 101 -9.05 -5.42 -8.11
C PRO A 101 -9.63 -6.68 -7.48
N ASP A 102 -8.87 -7.77 -7.51
CA ASP A 102 -9.11 -8.94 -6.67
C ASP A 102 -8.61 -8.70 -5.24
N VAL A 103 -7.49 -7.95 -5.12
CA VAL A 103 -6.92 -7.54 -3.83
C VAL A 103 -6.50 -6.08 -3.90
N ALA A 104 -6.97 -5.28 -2.96
CA ALA A 104 -6.50 -3.91 -2.72
C ALA A 104 -5.64 -3.89 -1.45
N VAL A 105 -4.38 -3.49 -1.58
CA VAL A 105 -3.42 -3.37 -0.47
C VAL A 105 -3.31 -1.90 -0.07
N ILE A 106 -3.60 -1.60 1.19
CA ILE A 106 -3.49 -0.27 1.77
C ILE A 106 -2.23 -0.23 2.65
N ASN A 107 -1.31 0.70 2.40
CA ASN A 107 -0.13 0.92 3.23
C ASN A 107 -0.03 2.41 3.57
N LEU A 108 -0.77 2.82 4.59
CA LEU A 108 -0.92 4.21 5.05
C LEU A 108 -0.97 4.25 6.58
N GLY A 109 -0.60 5.40 7.16
CA GLY A 109 -0.61 5.67 8.59
C GLY A 109 0.65 6.34 9.12
N THR A 110 1.81 6.06 8.52
CA THR A 110 3.09 6.65 8.92
C THR A 110 3.07 8.18 8.84
N ASN A 111 2.48 8.75 7.79
CA ASN A 111 2.39 10.19 7.63
C ASN A 111 1.36 10.82 8.58
N ASP A 112 0.28 10.12 8.89
CA ASP A 112 -0.70 10.56 9.90
C ASP A 112 -0.04 10.66 11.28
N ARG A 113 0.75 9.66 11.66
CA ARG A 113 1.52 9.65 12.91
C ARG A 113 2.51 10.82 12.95
N ASN A 114 3.26 11.05 11.86
CA ASN A 114 4.20 12.17 11.76
C ASN A 114 3.49 13.52 11.78
N GLY A 115 2.30 13.62 11.21
CA GLY A 115 1.44 14.80 11.19
C GLY A 115 0.69 15.07 12.51
N GLY A 116 0.92 14.26 13.55
CA GLY A 116 0.34 14.47 14.88
C GLY A 116 -1.12 14.07 15.03
N VAL A 117 -1.63 13.19 14.16
CA VAL A 117 -2.99 12.63 14.29
C VAL A 117 -3.05 11.71 15.50
N SER A 118 -4.13 11.77 16.30
CA SER A 118 -4.31 10.82 17.40
C SER A 118 -4.67 9.42 16.92
N GLN A 119 -4.42 8.40 17.74
CA GLN A 119 -4.77 7.02 17.38
C GLN A 119 -6.28 6.85 17.20
N GLU A 120 -7.09 7.50 18.02
CA GLU A 120 -8.56 7.45 17.94
C GLU A 120 -9.06 8.08 16.63
N GLU A 121 -8.51 9.23 16.25
CA GLU A 121 -8.87 9.90 15.00
C GLU A 121 -8.44 9.06 13.79
N PHE A 122 -7.23 8.48 13.85
CA PHE A 122 -6.75 7.58 12.81
C PHE A 122 -7.64 6.34 12.68
N THR A 123 -7.98 5.67 13.80
CA THR A 123 -8.88 4.50 13.80
C THR A 123 -10.20 4.84 13.11
N ALA A 124 -10.84 5.94 13.52
CA ALA A 124 -12.11 6.36 12.92
C ALA A 124 -11.99 6.63 11.40
N GLY A 125 -10.92 7.32 10.98
CA GLY A 125 -10.64 7.60 9.57
C GLY A 125 -10.34 6.34 8.76
N ALA A 126 -9.59 5.39 9.32
CA ALA A 126 -9.27 4.11 8.68
C ALA A 126 -10.52 3.24 8.49
N VAL A 127 -11.38 3.15 9.51
CA VAL A 127 -12.69 2.47 9.41
C VAL A 127 -13.54 3.10 8.30
N ALA A 128 -13.66 4.43 8.29
CA ALA A 128 -14.44 5.13 7.27
C ALA A 128 -13.85 4.90 5.86
N PHE A 129 -12.53 4.90 5.71
CA PHE A 129 -11.88 4.68 4.43
C PHE A 129 -12.06 3.25 3.93
N LEU A 130 -11.88 2.23 4.78
CA LEU A 130 -12.14 0.82 4.42
C LEU A 130 -13.57 0.62 3.94
N ARG A 131 -14.56 1.18 4.64
CA ARG A 131 -15.98 1.09 4.24
C ARG A 131 -16.25 1.79 2.90
N ARG A 132 -15.61 2.93 2.64
CA ARG A 132 -15.73 3.62 1.36
C ARG A 132 -15.09 2.84 0.21
N ILE A 133 -13.91 2.23 0.43
CA ILE A 133 -13.26 1.34 -0.57
C ILE A 133 -14.18 0.14 -0.85
N ARG A 134 -14.77 -0.48 0.18
CA ARG A 134 -15.72 -1.58 0.01
C ARG A 134 -16.92 -1.18 -0.84
N GLY A 135 -17.41 0.05 -0.69
CA GLY A 135 -18.52 0.57 -1.49
C GLY A 135 -18.25 0.60 -3.00
N VAL A 136 -16.98 0.74 -3.41
CA VAL A 136 -16.57 0.77 -4.83
C VAL A 136 -15.90 -0.53 -5.30
N TYR A 137 -15.40 -1.35 -4.39
CA TYR A 137 -14.79 -2.66 -4.65
C TYR A 137 -15.53 -3.76 -3.87
N PRO A 138 -16.77 -4.12 -4.27
CA PRO A 138 -17.65 -5.00 -3.48
C PRO A 138 -17.08 -6.40 -3.25
N ASN A 139 -16.22 -6.90 -4.13
CA ASN A 139 -15.72 -8.27 -4.11
C ASN A 139 -14.21 -8.36 -3.80
N ALA A 140 -13.49 -7.23 -3.71
CA ALA A 140 -12.05 -7.22 -3.47
C ALA A 140 -11.71 -7.67 -2.04
N ARG A 141 -10.59 -8.35 -1.87
CA ARG A 141 -9.95 -8.46 -0.55
C ARG A 141 -9.28 -7.14 -0.22
N LEU A 142 -9.58 -6.57 0.93
CA LEU A 142 -8.93 -5.36 1.42
C LEU A 142 -7.88 -5.77 2.45
N LEU A 143 -6.62 -5.53 2.15
CA LEU A 143 -5.50 -5.89 3.01
C LEU A 143 -4.77 -4.63 3.47
N TRP A 144 -4.90 -4.29 4.75
CA TRP A 144 -4.08 -3.24 5.34
C TRP A 144 -2.71 -3.82 5.70
N MET A 145 -1.64 -3.27 5.11
CA MET A 145 -0.26 -3.57 5.47
C MET A 145 0.30 -2.41 6.30
N TYR A 146 0.98 -2.71 7.41
CA TYR A 146 1.55 -1.67 8.28
C TYR A 146 2.78 -2.15 9.05
N GLY A 147 3.62 -1.21 9.50
CA GLY A 147 4.75 -1.45 10.39
C GLY A 147 6.13 -1.26 9.76
N LEU A 148 6.25 -1.22 8.42
CA LEU A 148 7.55 -1.22 7.72
C LEU A 148 8.46 -0.04 8.12
N MET A 149 7.92 1.17 8.31
CA MET A 149 8.67 2.34 8.78
C MET A 149 8.42 2.65 10.25
N ASP A 150 7.20 2.47 10.75
CA ASP A 150 6.91 2.73 12.15
C ASP A 150 5.86 1.74 12.68
N GLU A 151 5.82 1.57 14.01
CA GLU A 151 4.94 0.63 14.69
C GLU A 151 3.96 1.32 15.64
N ASP A 152 4.03 2.64 15.79
CA ASP A 152 3.27 3.40 16.79
C ASP A 152 1.75 3.28 16.58
N PHE A 153 1.30 3.22 15.31
CA PHE A 153 -0.12 3.08 14.97
C PHE A 153 -0.58 1.62 14.80
N ILE A 154 0.23 0.62 15.15
CA ILE A 154 -0.20 -0.78 15.14
C ILE A 154 -1.49 -0.99 15.94
N PRO A 155 -1.67 -0.43 17.18
CA PRO A 155 -2.93 -0.59 17.90
C PRO A 155 -4.13 -0.02 17.14
N ALA A 156 -4.01 1.20 16.60
CA ALA A 156 -5.06 1.88 15.87
C ALA A 156 -5.44 1.16 14.56
N VAL A 157 -4.43 0.69 13.82
CA VAL A 157 -4.64 -0.09 12.58
C VAL A 157 -5.33 -1.42 12.89
N LYS A 158 -4.91 -2.12 13.95
CA LYS A 158 -5.56 -3.37 14.39
C LYS A 158 -7.02 -3.13 14.73
N GLU A 159 -7.32 -2.13 15.55
CA GLU A 159 -8.68 -1.79 15.95
C GLU A 159 -9.56 -1.46 14.74
N ALA A 160 -9.04 -0.64 13.80
CA ALA A 160 -9.78 -0.29 12.60
C ALA A 160 -10.10 -1.52 11.72
N VAL A 161 -9.09 -2.36 11.49
CA VAL A 161 -9.27 -3.58 10.68
C VAL A 161 -10.21 -4.57 11.37
N GLU A 162 -10.08 -4.78 12.68
CA GLU A 162 -10.95 -5.70 13.44
C GLU A 162 -12.39 -5.20 13.46
N THR A 163 -12.60 -3.88 13.61
CA THR A 163 -13.92 -3.27 13.54
C THR A 163 -14.62 -3.56 12.21
N VAL A 164 -13.93 -3.37 11.09
CA VAL A 164 -14.54 -3.62 9.78
C VAL A 164 -14.63 -5.11 9.48
N ARG A 165 -13.64 -5.92 9.91
CA ARG A 165 -13.65 -7.38 9.72
C ARG A 165 -14.84 -8.05 10.39
N ALA A 166 -15.34 -7.51 11.48
CA ALA A 166 -16.53 -8.05 12.17
C ALA A 166 -17.78 -8.06 11.28
N GLU A 167 -17.85 -7.17 10.31
CA GLU A 167 -18.95 -7.04 9.34
C GLU A 167 -18.54 -7.44 7.90
N ASP A 168 -17.23 -7.54 7.62
CA ASP A 168 -16.68 -7.83 6.28
C ASP A 168 -15.48 -8.80 6.37
N PRO A 169 -15.67 -10.11 6.17
CA PRO A 169 -14.61 -11.11 6.29
C PRO A 169 -13.52 -11.01 5.20
N LEU A 170 -13.71 -10.16 4.20
CA LEU A 170 -12.70 -9.92 3.15
C LEU A 170 -11.72 -8.79 3.53
N VAL A 171 -11.83 -8.22 4.73
CA VAL A 171 -10.86 -7.25 5.28
C VAL A 171 -9.87 -7.97 6.16
N ASP A 172 -8.57 -7.70 5.99
CA ASP A 172 -7.52 -8.35 6.78
C ASP A 172 -6.31 -7.42 6.99
N LEU A 173 -5.41 -7.83 7.88
CA LEU A 173 -4.20 -7.12 8.29
C LEU A 173 -2.94 -7.93 7.99
N LEU A 174 -1.89 -7.24 7.55
CA LEU A 174 -0.52 -7.72 7.52
C LEU A 174 0.38 -6.75 8.28
N LEU A 175 0.96 -7.21 9.38
CA LEU A 175 2.02 -6.47 10.06
C LEU A 175 3.39 -6.90 9.53
N VAL A 176 4.24 -5.93 9.24
CA VAL A 176 5.61 -6.13 8.75
C VAL A 176 6.55 -5.49 9.76
N PRO A 177 7.63 -6.18 10.20
CA PRO A 177 8.58 -5.59 11.14
C PRO A 177 9.22 -4.30 10.61
N SER A 178 9.44 -3.35 11.51
CA SER A 178 10.08 -2.06 11.19
C SER A 178 11.50 -2.21 10.69
N ILE A 179 11.93 -1.27 9.85
CA ILE A 179 13.33 -1.14 9.41
C ILE A 179 14.21 -0.37 10.41
N TYR A 180 13.62 0.33 11.39
CA TYR A 180 14.43 1.19 12.28
C TYR A 180 15.48 0.46 13.10
N PRO A 181 15.27 -0.78 13.57
CA PRO A 181 16.33 -1.57 14.17
C PRO A 181 17.40 -2.08 13.20
N HIS A 182 17.22 -1.87 11.89
CA HIS A 182 17.99 -2.44 10.79
C HIS A 182 18.56 -1.36 9.87
N PRO A 183 19.68 -0.69 10.23
CA PRO A 183 20.27 0.36 9.39
C PRO A 183 20.60 -0.11 7.97
N GLU A 184 20.91 -1.39 7.80
CA GLU A 184 21.18 -2.04 6.52
C GLU A 184 19.95 -2.17 5.60
N GLU A 185 18.75 -1.95 6.14
CA GLU A 185 17.48 -1.93 5.40
C GLU A 185 17.00 -0.51 5.10
N GLN A 186 17.78 0.54 5.44
CA GLN A 186 17.40 1.93 5.27
C GLN A 186 18.08 2.56 4.04
N GLY A 187 17.27 3.23 3.24
CA GLY A 187 17.66 4.12 2.16
C GLY A 187 17.51 5.60 2.55
N ALA A 188 17.44 6.51 1.58
CA ALA A 188 17.41 7.94 1.83
C ALA A 188 16.35 8.35 2.86
N CYS A 189 16.72 9.28 3.75
CA CYS A 189 15.82 9.83 4.78
C CYS A 189 15.13 8.73 5.62
N ASN A 190 15.86 7.65 5.94
CA ASN A 190 15.38 6.49 6.70
C ASN A 190 14.17 5.75 6.06
N HIS A 191 14.01 5.82 4.74
CA HIS A 191 13.01 5.04 4.03
C HIS A 191 13.50 3.61 3.73
N PRO A 192 12.59 2.67 3.44
CA PRO A 192 12.97 1.30 3.09
C PRO A 192 13.84 1.25 1.83
N ASN A 193 14.97 0.55 1.89
CA ASN A 193 15.80 0.25 0.72
C ASN A 193 15.34 -1.03 0.01
N LEU A 194 16.07 -1.49 -1.01
CA LEU A 194 15.73 -2.68 -1.80
C LEU A 194 15.60 -3.95 -0.94
N ALA A 195 16.42 -4.11 0.10
CA ALA A 195 16.37 -5.28 0.98
C ALA A 195 15.07 -5.29 1.81
N ALA A 196 14.70 -4.14 2.37
CA ALA A 196 13.45 -3.96 3.10
C ALA A 196 12.23 -4.21 2.20
N HIS A 197 12.23 -3.64 1.00
CA HIS A 197 11.16 -3.89 0.03
C HIS A 197 11.04 -5.37 -0.35
N ALA A 198 12.14 -6.07 -0.56
CA ALA A 198 12.14 -7.50 -0.85
C ALA A 198 11.59 -8.33 0.34
N ARG A 199 11.93 -7.94 1.58
CA ARG A 199 11.39 -8.57 2.80
C ARG A 199 9.87 -8.36 2.91
N ALA A 200 9.42 -7.12 2.74
CA ALA A 200 8.00 -6.78 2.77
C ALA A 200 7.20 -7.51 1.67
N ALA A 201 7.77 -7.58 0.45
CA ALA A 201 7.16 -8.32 -0.65
C ALA A 201 6.97 -9.81 -0.33
N ARG A 202 7.97 -10.48 0.25
CA ARG A 202 7.85 -11.90 0.65
C ARG A 202 6.72 -12.13 1.65
N ALA A 203 6.58 -11.25 2.64
CA ALA A 203 5.49 -11.32 3.60
C ALA A 203 4.12 -11.13 2.92
N LEU A 204 4.00 -10.12 2.05
CA LEU A 204 2.78 -9.80 1.34
C LEU A 204 2.38 -10.91 0.35
N ILE A 205 3.32 -11.45 -0.41
CA ILE A 205 3.12 -12.59 -1.32
C ILE A 205 2.56 -13.78 -0.56
N THR A 206 3.18 -14.14 0.58
CA THR A 206 2.71 -15.24 1.43
C THR A 206 1.27 -15.00 1.91
N LYS A 207 0.97 -13.79 2.35
CA LYS A 207 -0.38 -13.41 2.83
C LYS A 207 -1.41 -13.49 1.70
N ILE A 208 -1.13 -12.92 0.53
CA ILE A 208 -2.04 -12.95 -0.62
C ILE A 208 -2.23 -14.38 -1.13
N ALA A 209 -1.15 -15.16 -1.29
CA ALA A 209 -1.24 -16.55 -1.72
C ALA A 209 -2.13 -17.39 -0.79
N LYS A 210 -1.99 -17.21 0.53
CA LYS A 210 -2.85 -17.88 1.52
C LYS A 210 -4.32 -17.52 1.38
N GLN A 211 -4.63 -16.25 1.07
CA GLN A 211 -6.00 -15.75 0.99
C GLN A 211 -6.71 -16.07 -0.33
N THR A 212 -5.94 -16.15 -1.42
CA THR A 212 -6.49 -16.27 -2.79
C THR A 212 -6.25 -17.64 -3.42
N GLY A 213 -5.32 -18.42 -2.89
CA GLY A 213 -4.82 -19.65 -3.54
C GLY A 213 -3.91 -19.38 -4.75
N TRP A 214 -3.48 -18.15 -4.96
CA TRP A 214 -2.64 -17.82 -6.10
C TRP A 214 -1.23 -18.41 -5.95
N ALA A 215 -0.78 -19.14 -6.98
CA ALA A 215 0.61 -19.54 -7.14
C ALA A 215 1.42 -18.45 -7.87
N ALA A 216 2.74 -18.52 -7.79
CA ALA A 216 3.62 -17.71 -8.62
C ALA A 216 3.29 -17.89 -10.11
N ARG A 217 3.42 -16.81 -10.88
CA ARG A 217 3.35 -16.85 -12.35
C ARG A 217 4.63 -16.27 -12.91
N PRO A 218 5.18 -16.83 -14.02
CA PRO A 218 6.23 -16.14 -14.76
C PRO A 218 5.76 -14.73 -15.11
N SER A 219 6.55 -13.73 -14.78
CA SER A 219 6.26 -12.37 -15.24
C SER A 219 6.53 -12.29 -16.74
N PHE A 220 5.63 -11.67 -17.50
CA PHE A 220 5.87 -11.32 -18.91
C PHE A 220 6.79 -10.09 -19.05
N TRP A 221 7.24 -9.53 -17.93
CA TRP A 221 8.14 -8.38 -17.89
C TRP A 221 9.52 -8.83 -17.42
N PRO A 222 10.58 -8.44 -18.12
CA PRO A 222 11.96 -8.75 -17.74
C PRO A 222 12.36 -8.15 -16.41
#